data_1b9f5133878808b0f801a117b938bdf7
#
_entry.id   1b9f5133878808b0f801a117b938bdf7
#
_cell.length_a   1.000
_cell.length_b   1.000
_cell.length_c   1.000
_cell.angle_alpha   90.00
_cell.angle_beta   90.00
_cell.angle_gamma   90.00
#
_symmetry.space_group_name_H-M   'P 1'
#
loop_
_entity.id
_entity.type
_entity.pdbx_description
1 polymer ?
#
loop_
_entity_poly.entity_id
_entity_poly.type
_entity_poly.pdbx_seq_one_letter_code
_entity_poly.pdbx_strand_id
1 'polypeptide(L)'
;MTQTKRPNYVLWMLCVFMLLSAASYFFRPKEPEISYAEVVQLFEQEKVKSFTVQDTTLTLKLREAVDGKTELRKELYDFDLFYDDLNDLVVEQKAAGILEDYNYSANHSPNYLAIALPYVIAVAGLFAIWYFFSMRASGGGNDRLAKFGNATFRHGSESARKTTFADVAGADEEKEELAEIVDFLRDPQRFVELGARIPKGVLLVGPPGTGKTLLARAVAGEAGVEFLSISGSDFVEMYVGVGASRVRDLFEQAKKAAPCIIFIDEIDAVGRQRGTGLGGGHDEREQTLNQLLVEMDGFGTNDGVVVLAATNRADILDPALLRPSRFDRQIYVGYPDIKGREDVLKIHTANKPLAEDVDLAKVARGTAGFTGADLENLSNEAALLCARRGDQFITMADFEEAEIKVLAGPEKRSRVVPEHERKLTAYHEAGHAVVMHALPTHEPVHRITIVPRGHAGGMTISLPDEDRSYQSKRYMEEQIVSLLGGRAAEKLMLGDISTGASNDIERASHIARKMVTAYGMSEKLGSIAFESGHDEVFIGKTMGQTRSYSEKTAAEIDDEVKAIIDRAYARCEEILTARREALTAVAEYLLAHETMTGEEFERMVGEKA
;
A
#
# COMPACT_ATOMS: atom_id res chain seq x y z
N MET A 1 22.30 26.93 18.76
CA MET A 1 23.70 27.20 18.36
C MET A 1 24.02 26.37 17.13
N THR A 2 23.99 26.97 15.96
CA THR A 2 24.25 26.35 14.67
C THR A 2 25.75 26.18 14.48
N GLN A 3 26.25 24.95 14.55
CA GLN A 3 27.63 24.65 14.15
C GLN A 3 27.74 24.68 12.62
N THR A 4 28.38 25.71 12.12
CA THR A 4 28.81 25.82 10.72
C THR A 4 29.85 24.76 10.40
N LYS A 5 29.51 23.80 9.54
CA LYS A 5 30.47 22.82 9.00
C LYS A 5 31.53 23.57 8.20
N ARG A 6 32.78 23.59 8.67
CA ARG A 6 33.93 24.10 7.90
C ARG A 6 34.12 23.22 6.66
N PRO A 7 34.20 23.82 5.46
CA PRO A 7 34.47 23.06 4.25
C PRO A 7 35.88 22.49 4.29
N ASN A 8 36.03 21.21 3.88
CA ASN A 8 37.31 20.48 3.88
C ASN A 8 38.17 20.98 2.68
N TYR A 9 38.88 22.08 2.86
CA TYR A 9 39.76 22.67 1.83
C TYR A 9 40.83 21.70 1.31
N VAL A 10 41.27 20.74 2.13
CA VAL A 10 42.27 19.73 1.73
C VAL A 10 41.70 18.76 0.67
N LEU A 11 40.44 18.38 0.79
CA LEU A 11 39.78 17.52 -0.20
C LEU A 11 39.58 18.26 -1.53
N TRP A 12 39.23 19.54 -1.45
CA TRP A 12 39.09 20.40 -2.63
C TRP A 12 40.43 20.60 -3.35
N MET A 13 41.51 20.83 -2.61
CA MET A 13 42.88 20.95 -3.18
C MET A 13 43.31 19.65 -3.85
N LEU A 14 43.04 18.48 -3.27
CA LEU A 14 43.37 17.18 -3.85
C LEU A 14 42.56 16.91 -5.14
N CYS A 15 41.31 17.23 -5.19
CA CYS A 15 40.46 17.11 -6.37
C CYS A 15 40.92 18.07 -7.48
N VAL A 16 41.29 19.30 -7.16
CA VAL A 16 41.82 20.28 -8.12
C VAL A 16 43.18 19.83 -8.66
N PHE A 17 44.06 19.29 -7.80
CA PHE A 17 45.36 18.77 -8.23
C PHE A 17 45.22 17.54 -9.15
N MET A 18 44.28 16.60 -8.83
CA MET A 18 43.98 15.48 -9.73
C MET A 18 43.39 15.92 -11.07
N LEU A 19 42.51 16.90 -11.07
CA LEU A 19 41.94 17.45 -12.29
C LEU A 19 43.00 18.17 -13.14
N LEU A 20 43.89 18.94 -12.52
CA LEU A 20 45.01 19.58 -13.21
C LEU A 20 46.02 18.57 -13.75
N SER A 21 46.34 17.50 -13.04
CA SER A 21 47.18 16.40 -13.50
C SER A 21 46.56 15.65 -14.67
N ALA A 22 45.29 15.33 -14.59
CA ALA A 22 44.55 14.70 -15.71
C ALA A 22 44.46 15.64 -16.93
N ALA A 23 44.18 16.92 -16.71
CA ALA A 23 44.17 17.91 -17.79
C ALA A 23 45.53 18.03 -18.45
N SER A 24 46.64 18.05 -17.73
CA SER A 24 47.98 18.12 -18.30
C SER A 24 48.35 16.88 -19.13
N TYR A 25 47.77 15.71 -18.83
CA TYR A 25 47.94 14.50 -19.62
C TYR A 25 47.13 14.51 -20.92
N PHE A 26 45.92 15.03 -20.86
CA PHE A 26 45.00 15.10 -22.02
C PHE A 26 45.32 16.27 -22.99
N PHE A 27 45.94 17.33 -22.51
CA PHE A 27 46.27 18.51 -23.30
C PHE A 27 47.73 18.57 -23.78
N ARG A 28 48.44 17.42 -23.91
CA ARG A 28 49.72 17.44 -24.63
C ARG A 28 49.48 17.75 -26.10
N PRO A 29 50.11 18.82 -26.67
CA PRO A 29 49.95 19.10 -28.07
C PRO A 29 50.55 17.92 -28.87
N LYS A 30 49.76 17.31 -29.75
CA LYS A 30 50.27 16.35 -30.72
C LYS A 30 51.13 17.14 -31.71
N GLU A 31 52.42 16.80 -31.81
CA GLU A 31 53.26 17.32 -32.90
C GLU A 31 52.68 16.82 -34.22
N PRO A 32 52.71 17.67 -35.29
CA PRO A 32 52.24 17.25 -36.58
C PRO A 32 53.08 16.09 -37.10
N GLU A 33 52.48 14.94 -37.26
CA GLU A 33 53.11 13.74 -37.84
C GLU A 33 53.06 13.82 -39.32
N ILE A 34 54.24 13.54 -40.00
CA ILE A 34 54.33 13.36 -41.45
C ILE A 34 53.65 12.03 -41.84
N SER A 35 53.13 11.97 -43.08
CA SER A 35 52.57 10.73 -43.61
C SER A 35 53.69 9.74 -44.01
N TYR A 36 53.39 8.42 -44.01
CA TYR A 36 54.38 7.42 -44.45
C TYR A 36 54.77 7.61 -45.89
N ALA A 37 53.85 8.03 -46.77
CA ALA A 37 54.14 8.35 -48.17
C ALA A 37 55.14 9.51 -48.31
N GLU A 38 55.07 10.53 -47.45
CA GLU A 38 56.07 11.63 -47.44
C GLU A 38 57.42 11.13 -46.96
N VAL A 39 57.47 10.17 -46.02
CA VAL A 39 58.75 9.53 -45.64
C VAL A 39 59.41 8.85 -46.84
N VAL A 40 58.64 8.04 -47.58
CA VAL A 40 59.16 7.37 -48.80
C VAL A 40 59.67 8.38 -49.84
N GLN A 41 58.91 9.45 -50.11
CA GLN A 41 59.31 10.50 -51.00
C GLN A 41 60.61 11.23 -50.58
N LEU A 42 60.83 11.43 -49.29
CA LEU A 42 62.04 12.05 -48.74
C LEU A 42 63.29 11.18 -49.01
N PHE A 43 63.16 9.87 -48.97
CA PHE A 43 64.22 8.93 -49.32
C PHE A 43 64.46 8.91 -50.85
N GLU A 44 63.38 8.84 -51.66
CA GLU A 44 63.48 8.87 -53.12
C GLU A 44 64.10 10.18 -53.67
N GLN A 45 63.81 11.31 -52.97
CA GLN A 45 64.36 12.63 -53.34
C GLN A 45 65.74 12.89 -52.74
N GLU A 46 66.41 11.90 -52.13
CA GLU A 46 67.78 11.99 -51.57
C GLU A 46 67.90 13.09 -50.46
N LYS A 47 66.81 13.51 -49.85
CA LYS A 47 66.80 14.60 -48.85
C LYS A 47 67.15 14.13 -47.46
N VAL A 48 67.18 12.83 -47.18
CA VAL A 48 67.55 12.28 -45.89
C VAL A 48 69.03 12.25 -45.69
N LYS A 49 69.52 12.90 -44.64
CA LYS A 49 70.90 12.93 -44.25
C LYS A 49 71.32 11.75 -43.40
N SER A 50 70.48 11.46 -42.34
CA SER A 50 70.62 10.29 -41.47
C SER A 50 69.29 9.97 -40.82
N PHE A 51 69.11 8.74 -40.38
CA PHE A 51 67.92 8.35 -39.64
C PHE A 51 68.24 7.34 -38.57
N THR A 52 67.33 7.31 -37.59
CA THR A 52 67.38 6.32 -36.49
C THR A 52 65.98 5.80 -36.27
N VAL A 53 65.82 4.49 -36.17
CA VAL A 53 64.60 3.84 -35.76
C VAL A 53 64.82 3.29 -34.33
N GLN A 54 64.01 3.76 -33.39
CA GLN A 54 63.96 3.25 -32.00
C GLN A 54 62.59 2.68 -31.74
N ASP A 55 62.49 1.40 -31.53
CA ASP A 55 61.22 0.66 -31.47
C ASP A 55 60.35 0.95 -32.71
N THR A 56 59.28 1.67 -32.57
CA THR A 56 58.37 2.09 -33.65
C THR A 56 58.58 3.55 -34.09
N THR A 57 59.50 4.28 -33.46
CA THR A 57 59.69 5.71 -33.75
C THR A 57 60.85 5.92 -34.73
N LEU A 58 60.54 6.34 -35.93
CA LEU A 58 61.48 6.79 -36.94
C LEU A 58 61.80 8.26 -36.74
N THR A 59 63.07 8.59 -36.60
CA THR A 59 63.56 9.96 -36.51
C THR A 59 64.48 10.22 -37.76
N LEU A 60 64.04 11.13 -38.62
CA LEU A 60 64.74 11.54 -39.84
C LEU A 60 65.50 12.86 -39.63
N LYS A 61 66.75 12.94 -39.98
CA LYS A 61 67.49 14.21 -40.13
C LYS A 61 67.63 14.51 -41.59
N LEU A 62 67.22 15.69 -42.02
CA LEU A 62 67.18 16.13 -43.41
C LEU A 62 68.42 16.96 -43.76
N ARG A 63 68.79 16.99 -45.01
CA ARG A 63 69.86 17.84 -45.57
C ARG A 63 69.42 19.29 -45.72
N GLU A 64 68.17 19.46 -46.10
CA GLU A 64 67.51 20.77 -46.23
C GLU A 64 66.26 20.79 -45.35
N ALA A 65 65.91 21.95 -44.77
CA ALA A 65 64.74 22.07 -43.96
C ALA A 65 63.44 21.92 -44.80
N VAL A 66 62.61 21.00 -44.47
CA VAL A 66 61.25 20.86 -45.02
C VAL A 66 60.26 21.42 -43.96
N ASP A 67 59.44 22.36 -44.39
CA ASP A 67 58.55 23.12 -43.53
C ASP A 67 59.20 23.75 -42.26
N GLY A 68 60.47 24.18 -42.45
CA GLY A 68 61.25 24.84 -41.41
C GLY A 68 61.88 23.90 -40.40
N LYS A 69 61.73 22.59 -40.53
CA LYS A 69 62.28 21.56 -39.62
C LYS A 69 63.39 20.75 -40.31
N THR A 70 64.50 20.57 -39.62
CA THR A 70 65.63 19.73 -40.08
C THR A 70 65.55 18.31 -39.44
N GLU A 71 64.67 18.09 -38.49
CA GLU A 71 64.42 16.80 -37.86
C GLU A 71 62.91 16.50 -37.85
N LEU A 72 62.53 15.34 -38.37
CA LEU A 72 61.14 14.87 -38.45
C LEU A 72 61.04 13.56 -37.72
N ARG A 73 59.91 13.36 -37.05
CA ARG A 73 59.58 12.12 -36.32
C ARG A 73 58.29 11.52 -36.85
N LYS A 74 58.30 10.19 -37.01
CA LYS A 74 57.13 9.40 -37.41
C LYS A 74 57.03 8.12 -36.59
N GLU A 75 55.87 7.83 -36.09
CA GLU A 75 55.58 6.52 -35.50
C GLU A 75 55.23 5.55 -36.64
N LEU A 76 56.04 4.50 -36.79
CA LEU A 76 55.85 3.47 -37.81
C LEU A 76 54.76 2.51 -37.34
N TYR A 77 53.85 2.15 -38.21
CA TYR A 77 52.81 1.15 -37.90
C TYR A 77 53.43 -0.24 -37.76
N ASP A 78 54.37 -0.58 -38.63
CA ASP A 78 55.12 -1.82 -38.67
C ASP A 78 56.53 -1.56 -39.10
N PHE A 79 57.55 -2.07 -38.42
CA PHE A 79 58.93 -1.93 -38.75
C PHE A 79 59.31 -2.76 -39.96
N ASP A 80 58.76 -3.97 -40.13
CA ASP A 80 59.06 -4.88 -41.18
C ASP A 80 58.62 -4.27 -42.53
N LEU A 81 57.45 -3.62 -42.57
CA LEU A 81 56.98 -2.89 -43.73
C LEU A 81 57.94 -1.75 -44.15
N PHE A 82 58.42 -0.98 -43.17
CA PHE A 82 59.42 0.10 -43.48
C PHE A 82 60.74 -0.48 -43.95
N TYR A 83 61.17 -1.60 -43.40
CA TYR A 83 62.39 -2.27 -43.80
C TYR A 83 62.31 -2.83 -45.24
N ASP A 84 61.23 -3.52 -45.55
CA ASP A 84 61.00 -4.13 -46.87
C ASP A 84 60.89 -3.06 -47.99
N ASP A 85 60.17 -1.95 -47.71
CA ASP A 85 59.95 -0.90 -48.69
C ASP A 85 61.22 -0.04 -49.00
N LEU A 86 62.06 0.21 -48.02
CA LEU A 86 63.14 1.23 -48.13
C LEU A 86 64.56 0.70 -47.94
N ASN A 87 64.73 -0.55 -47.46
CA ASN A 87 66.07 -1.06 -47.17
C ASN A 87 66.99 -1.09 -48.40
N ASP A 88 66.48 -1.49 -49.56
CA ASP A 88 67.28 -1.51 -50.79
C ASP A 88 67.77 -0.11 -51.20
N LEU A 89 66.87 0.89 -51.10
CA LEU A 89 67.15 2.28 -51.35
C LEU A 89 68.13 2.88 -50.31
N VAL A 90 68.00 2.51 -49.05
CA VAL A 90 68.90 2.91 -47.97
C VAL A 90 70.31 2.39 -48.20
N VAL A 91 70.44 1.11 -48.59
CA VAL A 91 71.74 0.48 -48.85
C VAL A 91 72.41 1.16 -50.09
N GLU A 92 71.63 1.41 -51.14
CA GLU A 92 72.12 2.11 -52.37
C GLU A 92 72.58 3.54 -52.05
N GLN A 93 71.78 4.33 -51.35
CA GLN A 93 72.09 5.70 -50.92
C GLN A 93 73.29 5.76 -49.94
N LYS A 94 73.44 4.76 -49.09
CA LYS A 94 74.60 4.64 -48.19
C LYS A 94 75.91 4.36 -49.01
N ALA A 95 75.84 3.43 -49.96
CA ALA A 95 76.96 3.11 -50.84
C ALA A 95 77.38 4.31 -51.76
N ALA A 96 76.40 5.10 -52.19
CA ALA A 96 76.60 6.32 -52.94
C ALA A 96 77.12 7.53 -52.14
N GLY A 97 77.18 7.41 -50.82
CA GLY A 97 77.57 8.49 -49.91
C GLY A 97 76.50 9.57 -49.67
N ILE A 98 75.27 9.34 -50.14
CA ILE A 98 74.14 10.23 -50.01
C ILE A 98 73.62 10.16 -48.57
N LEU A 99 73.51 8.99 -47.97
CA LEU A 99 73.09 8.80 -46.56
C LEU A 99 74.36 8.74 -45.71
N GLU A 100 74.48 9.67 -44.73
CA GLU A 100 75.69 9.73 -43.91
C GLU A 100 75.72 8.62 -42.86
N ASP A 101 74.59 8.35 -42.20
CA ASP A 101 74.48 7.31 -41.16
C ASP A 101 73.03 6.84 -40.97
N TYR A 102 72.85 5.57 -40.53
CA TYR A 102 71.59 5.04 -40.14
C TYR A 102 71.74 4.01 -39.04
N ASN A 103 70.77 3.94 -38.12
CA ASN A 103 70.77 3.00 -36.97
C ASN A 103 69.38 2.43 -36.68
N TYR A 104 69.35 1.12 -36.47
CA TYR A 104 68.22 0.39 -36.01
C TYR A 104 68.54 -0.04 -34.55
N SER A 105 67.97 0.63 -33.53
CA SER A 105 68.20 0.30 -32.12
C SER A 105 66.95 -0.10 -31.43
N ALA A 106 66.92 -1.31 -30.86
CA ALA A 106 65.90 -1.71 -29.94
C ALA A 106 66.31 -1.30 -28.53
N ASN A 107 65.62 -0.39 -27.91
CA ASN A 107 65.87 0.02 -26.54
C ASN A 107 65.08 -0.85 -25.56
N HIS A 108 65.69 -1.95 -25.11
CA HIS A 108 65.06 -2.95 -24.23
C HIS A 108 65.25 -2.67 -22.74
N SER A 109 65.43 -1.45 -22.32
CA SER A 109 65.47 -1.10 -20.90
C SER A 109 64.21 -0.30 -20.52
N PRO A 110 63.07 -0.97 -20.18
CA PRO A 110 61.94 -0.25 -19.64
C PRO A 110 62.33 0.40 -18.30
N ASN A 111 62.08 1.69 -18.22
CA ASN A 111 62.32 2.43 -16.99
C ASN A 111 61.23 2.03 -15.96
N TYR A 112 61.46 0.89 -15.28
CA TYR A 112 60.52 0.30 -14.32
C TYR A 112 60.09 1.28 -13.23
N LEU A 113 60.95 2.26 -12.90
CA LEU A 113 60.63 3.32 -11.95
C LEU A 113 59.55 4.30 -12.50
N ALA A 114 59.63 4.64 -13.76
CA ALA A 114 58.66 5.52 -14.40
C ALA A 114 57.29 4.84 -14.62
N ILE A 115 57.30 3.52 -14.82
CA ILE A 115 56.06 2.71 -14.95
C ILE A 115 55.46 2.42 -13.59
N ALA A 116 56.28 2.11 -12.56
CA ALA A 116 55.79 1.73 -11.22
C ALA A 116 55.33 2.94 -10.38
N LEU A 117 55.92 4.12 -10.59
CA LEU A 117 55.66 5.31 -9.76
C LEU A 117 54.16 5.72 -9.72
N PRO A 118 53.43 5.78 -10.87
CA PRO A 118 51.98 6.11 -10.84
C PRO A 118 51.15 5.05 -10.09
N TYR A 119 51.51 3.77 -10.18
CA TYR A 119 50.81 2.70 -9.46
C TYR A 119 51.08 2.76 -7.96
N VAL A 120 52.32 3.07 -7.54
CA VAL A 120 52.66 3.28 -6.11
C VAL A 120 51.90 4.48 -5.56
N ILE A 121 51.79 5.58 -6.31
CA ILE A 121 51.02 6.76 -5.90
C ILE A 121 49.53 6.41 -5.79
N ALA A 122 48.97 5.66 -6.75
CA ALA A 122 47.58 5.23 -6.75
C ALA A 122 47.26 4.33 -5.56
N VAL A 123 48.12 3.35 -5.24
CA VAL A 123 47.99 2.47 -4.09
C VAL A 123 48.13 3.23 -2.77
N ALA A 124 49.09 4.15 -2.67
CA ALA A 124 49.25 5.01 -1.50
C ALA A 124 48.01 5.94 -1.31
N GLY A 125 47.46 6.47 -2.42
CA GLY A 125 46.22 7.24 -2.39
C GLY A 125 45.03 6.42 -1.93
N LEU A 126 44.86 5.20 -2.46
CA LEU A 126 43.81 4.28 -2.02
C LEU A 126 43.97 3.89 -0.54
N PHE A 127 45.21 3.67 -0.09
CA PHE A 127 45.48 3.36 1.31
C PHE A 127 45.20 4.57 2.23
N ALA A 128 45.52 5.78 1.80
CA ALA A 128 45.20 7.01 2.52
C ALA A 128 43.67 7.25 2.58
N ILE A 129 42.95 6.99 1.46
CA ILE A 129 41.49 7.05 1.43
C ILE A 129 40.88 5.99 2.35
N TRP A 130 41.35 4.74 2.29
CA TRP A 130 40.91 3.66 3.16
C TRP A 130 41.21 3.97 4.64
N TYR A 131 42.40 4.47 4.97
CA TYR A 131 42.77 4.89 6.34
C TYR A 131 41.90 6.04 6.85
N PHE A 132 41.62 7.03 5.99
CA PHE A 132 40.75 8.16 6.33
C PHE A 132 39.30 7.72 6.52
N PHE A 133 38.80 6.80 5.68
CA PHE A 133 37.46 6.20 5.85
C PHE A 133 37.41 5.32 7.09
N SER A 134 38.42 4.54 7.38
CA SER A 134 38.47 3.68 8.57
C SER A 134 38.58 4.48 9.88
N MET A 135 39.35 5.58 9.88
CA MET A 135 39.40 6.51 11.01
C MET A 135 38.04 7.24 11.23
N ARG A 136 37.33 7.56 10.15
CA ARG A 136 36.00 8.15 10.23
C ARG A 136 34.91 7.13 10.59
N ALA A 137 35.09 5.89 10.23
CA ALA A 137 34.22 4.77 10.64
C ALA A 137 34.41 4.40 12.12
N SER A 138 35.59 4.56 12.67
CA SER A 138 35.87 4.32 14.10
C SER A 138 35.39 5.43 15.04
N GLY A 139 35.13 6.64 14.53
CA GLY A 139 34.76 7.81 15.35
C GLY A 139 33.32 8.29 15.22
N GLY A 140 32.45 7.68 14.40
CA GLY A 140 31.09 8.18 14.17
C GLY A 140 30.15 7.27 13.39
N GLY A 141 30.59 6.11 12.93
CA GLY A 141 29.81 5.18 12.10
C GLY A 141 28.99 4.18 12.91
N ASN A 142 29.43 3.80 14.09
CA ASN A 142 28.70 2.85 14.95
C ASN A 142 27.41 3.46 15.52
N ASP A 143 27.37 4.76 15.77
CA ASP A 143 26.17 5.43 16.27
C ASP A 143 25.06 5.56 15.21
N ARG A 144 25.39 5.57 13.94
CA ARG A 144 24.36 5.64 12.87
C ARG A 144 23.81 4.26 12.51
N LEU A 145 24.64 3.21 12.49
CA LEU A 145 24.17 1.84 12.31
C LEU A 145 23.44 1.33 13.55
N ALA A 146 23.84 1.72 14.76
CA ALA A 146 23.10 1.44 15.99
C ALA A 146 21.74 2.18 16.02
N LYS A 147 21.65 3.39 15.45
CA LYS A 147 20.38 4.13 15.34
C LYS A 147 19.43 3.60 14.25
N PHE A 148 19.90 2.84 13.28
CA PHE A 148 19.03 2.17 12.30
C PHE A 148 18.25 0.99 12.91
N GLY A 149 18.72 0.42 14.00
CA GLY A 149 18.04 -0.65 14.74
C GLY A 149 17.09 -0.16 15.84
N ASN A 150 17.09 1.13 16.17
CA ASN A 150 16.21 1.67 17.19
C ASN A 150 14.81 1.91 16.60
N ALA A 151 13.81 1.36 17.25
CA ALA A 151 12.44 1.60 16.89
C ALA A 151 12.06 3.07 17.17
N THR A 152 11.46 3.74 16.20
CA THR A 152 10.87 5.07 16.37
C THR A 152 9.47 4.90 16.93
N PHE A 153 9.32 4.98 18.25
CA PHE A 153 7.99 4.90 18.88
C PHE A 153 7.32 6.28 18.91
N ARG A 154 6.01 6.27 18.82
CA ARG A 154 5.19 7.43 19.18
C ARG A 154 4.89 7.33 20.67
N HIS A 155 5.55 8.17 21.47
CA HIS A 155 5.15 8.35 22.87
C HIS A 155 3.80 9.04 22.91
N GLY A 156 2.82 8.44 23.57
CA GLY A 156 1.49 9.03 23.74
C GLY A 156 1.44 10.29 24.64
N SER A 157 2.62 10.74 25.15
CA SER A 157 2.73 11.90 26.03
C SER A 157 2.61 13.26 25.32
N GLU A 158 2.59 13.31 23.98
CA GLU A 158 2.53 14.58 23.23
C GLU A 158 1.10 15.13 23.01
N SER A 159 0.04 14.36 23.27
CA SER A 159 -1.32 14.90 23.20
C SER A 159 -1.70 15.53 24.54
N ALA A 160 -2.02 16.80 24.55
CA ALA A 160 -2.38 17.60 25.74
C ALA A 160 -3.60 17.08 26.52
N ARG A 161 -4.33 16.11 25.99
CA ARG A 161 -5.47 15.43 26.63
C ARG A 161 -5.32 13.91 26.49
N LYS A 162 -5.32 13.19 27.63
CA LYS A 162 -5.34 11.72 27.63
C LYS A 162 -6.70 11.22 27.17
N THR A 163 -6.73 10.34 26.19
CA THR A 163 -7.94 9.63 25.76
C THR A 163 -8.36 8.65 26.84
N THR A 164 -9.65 8.65 27.22
CA THR A 164 -10.24 7.77 28.24
C THR A 164 -11.41 6.99 27.66
N PHE A 165 -12.03 6.09 28.44
CA PHE A 165 -13.24 5.39 28.03
C PHE A 165 -14.44 6.31 27.76
N ALA A 166 -14.42 7.53 28.28
CA ALA A 166 -15.44 8.53 27.99
C ALA A 166 -15.34 9.08 26.55
N ASP A 167 -14.18 8.97 25.92
CA ASP A 167 -13.95 9.37 24.53
C ASP A 167 -14.26 8.23 23.53
N VAL A 168 -14.64 7.04 24.02
CA VAL A 168 -15.03 5.88 23.23
C VAL A 168 -16.53 5.64 23.40
N ALA A 169 -17.29 5.81 22.33
CA ALA A 169 -18.72 5.53 22.32
C ALA A 169 -19.01 4.13 21.78
N GLY A 170 -20.07 3.50 22.26
CA GLY A 170 -20.37 2.10 21.98
C GLY A 170 -19.31 1.17 22.57
N ALA A 171 -19.29 -0.08 22.19
CA ALA A 171 -18.34 -1.09 22.66
C ALA A 171 -18.34 -1.24 24.19
N ASP A 172 -19.53 -1.25 24.81
CA ASP A 172 -19.67 -1.26 26.27
C ASP A 172 -19.13 -2.57 26.85
N GLU A 173 -19.38 -3.70 26.21
CA GLU A 173 -18.89 -5.02 26.60
C GLU A 173 -17.37 -5.11 26.47
N GLU A 174 -16.80 -4.58 25.39
CA GLU A 174 -15.35 -4.55 25.17
C GLU A 174 -14.65 -3.64 26.19
N LYS A 175 -15.29 -2.54 26.59
CA LYS A 175 -14.78 -1.66 27.66
C LYS A 175 -14.80 -2.38 29.02
N GLU A 176 -15.86 -3.14 29.34
CA GLU A 176 -15.96 -3.92 30.58
C GLU A 176 -14.84 -4.97 30.64
N GLU A 177 -14.60 -5.72 29.55
CA GLU A 177 -13.50 -6.68 29.50
C GLU A 177 -12.12 -6.01 29.65
N LEU A 178 -11.94 -4.83 29.07
CA LEU A 178 -10.69 -4.08 29.15
C LEU A 178 -10.51 -3.36 30.50
N ALA A 179 -11.59 -3.09 31.24
CA ALA A 179 -11.53 -2.50 32.57
C ALA A 179 -10.78 -3.41 33.57
N GLU A 180 -10.82 -4.73 33.41
CA GLU A 180 -10.02 -5.65 34.23
C GLU A 180 -8.51 -5.38 34.03
N ILE A 181 -8.08 -5.03 32.81
CA ILE A 181 -6.67 -4.71 32.51
C ILE A 181 -6.29 -3.36 33.11
N VAL A 182 -7.21 -2.38 33.07
CA VAL A 182 -7.04 -1.08 33.72
C VAL A 182 -6.85 -1.26 35.23
N ASP A 183 -7.69 -2.04 35.85
CA ASP A 183 -7.65 -2.31 37.30
C ASP A 183 -6.33 -3.01 37.68
N PHE A 184 -5.90 -3.96 36.86
CA PHE A 184 -4.61 -4.61 37.08
C PHE A 184 -3.43 -3.63 36.97
N LEU A 185 -3.40 -2.78 35.94
CA LEU A 185 -2.31 -1.82 35.75
C LEU A 185 -2.28 -0.77 36.87
N ARG A 186 -3.43 -0.47 37.49
CA ARG A 186 -3.54 0.42 38.67
C ARG A 186 -3.10 -0.23 39.96
N ASP A 187 -3.48 -1.47 40.20
CA ASP A 187 -3.20 -2.22 41.43
C ASP A 187 -2.84 -3.68 41.14
N PRO A 188 -1.62 -3.97 40.70
CA PRO A 188 -1.19 -5.32 40.38
C PRO A 188 -1.16 -6.26 41.60
N GLN A 189 -0.90 -5.71 42.81
CA GLN A 189 -0.70 -6.53 44.02
C GLN A 189 -1.97 -7.28 44.42
N ARG A 190 -3.12 -6.65 44.31
CA ARG A 190 -4.43 -7.26 44.60
C ARG A 190 -4.66 -8.55 43.80
N PHE A 191 -4.25 -8.59 42.56
CA PHE A 191 -4.43 -9.77 41.68
C PHE A 191 -3.41 -10.87 42.01
N VAL A 192 -2.19 -10.49 42.31
CA VAL A 192 -1.11 -11.43 42.70
C VAL A 192 -1.44 -12.13 44.02
N GLU A 193 -1.98 -11.41 45.04
CA GLU A 193 -2.37 -11.97 46.33
C GLU A 193 -3.47 -13.00 46.21
N LEU A 194 -4.37 -12.85 45.23
CA LEU A 194 -5.45 -13.81 44.95
C LEU A 194 -4.98 -14.99 44.09
N GLY A 195 -3.72 -14.99 43.62
CA GLY A 195 -3.17 -16.00 42.71
C GLY A 195 -3.73 -15.94 41.30
N ALA A 196 -4.36 -14.81 40.91
CA ALA A 196 -4.89 -14.62 39.56
C ALA A 196 -3.75 -14.50 38.55
N ARG A 197 -3.90 -15.15 37.40
CA ARG A 197 -3.00 -14.98 36.25
C ARG A 197 -3.56 -13.92 35.33
N ILE A 198 -2.81 -12.86 35.14
CA ILE A 198 -3.18 -11.76 34.29
C ILE A 198 -2.82 -12.08 32.83
N PRO A 199 -3.65 -11.73 31.86
CA PRO A 199 -3.29 -11.88 30.46
C PRO A 199 -2.07 -11.00 30.15
N LYS A 200 -1.04 -11.62 29.58
CA LYS A 200 0.15 -10.88 29.13
C LYS A 200 -0.12 -10.10 27.85
N GLY A 201 -1.05 -10.60 27.03
CA GLY A 201 -1.40 -9.99 25.78
C GLY A 201 -2.90 -10.11 25.48
N VAL A 202 -3.44 -9.05 24.90
CA VAL A 202 -4.82 -9.00 24.41
C VAL A 202 -4.80 -8.63 22.94
N LEU A 203 -5.53 -9.40 22.15
CA LEU A 203 -5.69 -9.18 20.73
C LEU A 203 -7.07 -8.56 20.46
N LEU A 204 -7.07 -7.34 19.93
CA LEU A 204 -8.26 -6.66 19.43
C LEU A 204 -8.49 -7.06 17.97
N VAL A 205 -9.60 -7.73 17.70
CA VAL A 205 -9.97 -8.26 16.39
C VAL A 205 -11.22 -7.55 15.89
N GLY A 206 -11.29 -7.21 14.61
CA GLY A 206 -12.53 -6.67 14.04
C GLY A 206 -12.28 -5.90 12.74
N PRO A 207 -13.37 -5.46 12.07
CA PRO A 207 -13.28 -4.71 10.82
C PRO A 207 -12.44 -3.42 10.95
N PRO A 208 -11.88 -2.90 9.86
CA PRO A 208 -11.20 -1.61 9.90
C PRO A 208 -12.18 -0.49 10.28
N GLY A 209 -11.69 0.54 10.97
CA GLY A 209 -12.51 1.70 11.36
C GLY A 209 -13.39 1.53 12.59
N THR A 210 -13.40 0.35 13.26
CA THR A 210 -14.22 0.09 14.46
C THR A 210 -13.64 0.68 15.77
N GLY A 211 -12.48 1.36 15.72
CA GLY A 211 -11.93 2.06 16.88
C GLY A 211 -10.94 1.26 17.72
N LYS A 212 -10.40 0.13 17.26
CA LYS A 212 -9.43 -0.71 17.98
C LYS A 212 -8.25 0.07 18.56
N THR A 213 -7.63 0.92 17.76
CA THR A 213 -6.51 1.78 18.18
C THR A 213 -6.93 2.83 19.21
N LEU A 214 -8.14 3.39 19.05
CA LEU A 214 -8.72 4.35 19.99
C LEU A 214 -8.99 3.67 21.35
N LEU A 215 -9.56 2.47 21.34
CA LEU A 215 -9.84 1.67 22.52
C LEU A 215 -8.56 1.33 23.29
N ALA A 216 -7.48 0.92 22.57
CA ALA A 216 -6.19 0.64 23.20
C ALA A 216 -5.58 1.90 23.88
N ARG A 217 -5.72 3.07 23.25
CA ARG A 217 -5.30 4.35 23.87
C ARG A 217 -6.15 4.70 25.09
N ALA A 218 -7.44 4.43 25.03
CA ALA A 218 -8.36 4.69 26.14
C ALA A 218 -7.99 3.84 27.35
N VAL A 219 -7.62 2.57 27.17
CA VAL A 219 -7.13 1.70 28.26
C VAL A 219 -5.90 2.31 28.94
N ALA A 220 -4.92 2.78 28.17
CA ALA A 220 -3.72 3.39 28.74
C ALA A 220 -4.01 4.71 29.47
N GLY A 221 -4.87 5.55 28.88
CA GLY A 221 -5.30 6.80 29.50
C GLY A 221 -6.11 6.62 30.77
N GLU A 222 -7.00 5.62 30.78
CA GLU A 222 -7.81 5.25 31.95
C GLU A 222 -6.94 4.66 33.06
N ALA A 223 -5.98 3.80 32.72
CA ALA A 223 -5.01 3.25 33.67
C ALA A 223 -3.98 4.30 34.15
N GLY A 224 -3.79 5.38 33.41
CA GLY A 224 -2.79 6.42 33.71
C GLY A 224 -1.35 6.00 33.44
N VAL A 225 -1.12 4.97 32.62
CA VAL A 225 0.18 4.39 32.28
C VAL A 225 0.72 4.91 30.95
N GLU A 226 2.02 4.65 30.67
CA GLU A 226 2.64 5.02 29.41
C GLU A 226 2.15 4.11 28.27
N PHE A 227 1.99 4.70 27.08
CA PHE A 227 1.51 4.03 25.88
C PHE A 227 2.59 4.05 24.79
N LEU A 228 3.18 2.89 24.50
CA LEU A 228 4.20 2.70 23.48
C LEU A 228 3.56 2.08 22.25
N SER A 229 3.37 2.86 21.19
CA SER A 229 2.67 2.43 19.98
C SER A 229 3.62 2.25 18.80
N ILE A 230 3.45 1.14 18.09
CA ILE A 230 4.17 0.80 16.87
C ILE A 230 3.24 0.10 15.88
N SER A 231 3.47 0.26 14.58
CA SER A 231 2.80 -0.54 13.55
C SER A 231 3.55 -1.85 13.31
N GLY A 232 2.83 -2.95 13.09
CA GLY A 232 3.43 -4.22 12.65
C GLY A 232 4.24 -4.07 11.37
N SER A 233 3.84 -3.16 10.49
CA SER A 233 4.60 -2.84 9.27
C SER A 233 5.98 -2.24 9.54
N ASP A 234 6.16 -1.54 10.66
CA ASP A 234 7.44 -0.93 11.03
C ASP A 234 8.52 -1.98 11.41
N PHE A 235 8.10 -3.22 11.67
CA PHE A 235 9.01 -4.33 11.91
C PHE A 235 9.48 -5.02 10.62
N VAL A 236 8.80 -4.77 9.48
CA VAL A 236 9.13 -5.40 8.20
C VAL A 236 10.08 -4.51 7.42
N GLU A 237 11.33 -4.92 7.35
CA GLU A 237 12.39 -4.20 6.64
C GLU A 237 13.04 -5.10 5.58
N MET A 238 13.78 -4.49 4.64
CA MET A 238 14.51 -5.26 3.62
C MET A 238 15.80 -5.91 4.14
N TYR A 239 16.26 -5.52 5.32
CA TYR A 239 17.50 -6.01 5.90
C TYR A 239 17.24 -7.03 7.00
N VAL A 240 17.77 -8.24 6.85
CA VAL A 240 17.60 -9.34 7.79
C VAL A 240 18.11 -8.96 9.19
N GLY A 241 17.27 -9.17 10.20
CA GLY A 241 17.59 -8.94 11.61
C GLY A 241 17.26 -7.56 12.17
N VAL A 242 16.89 -6.59 11.33
CA VAL A 242 16.51 -5.23 11.79
C VAL A 242 15.18 -5.28 12.53
N GLY A 243 14.19 -5.99 12.02
CA GLY A 243 12.89 -6.16 12.67
C GLY A 243 13.01 -6.81 14.04
N ALA A 244 13.79 -7.88 14.16
CA ALA A 244 14.05 -8.54 15.43
C ALA A 244 14.80 -7.62 16.45
N SER A 245 15.65 -6.73 15.96
CA SER A 245 16.31 -5.73 16.81
C SER A 245 15.33 -4.68 17.33
N ARG A 246 14.40 -4.21 16.48
CA ARG A 246 13.35 -3.27 16.90
C ARG A 246 12.39 -3.87 17.92
N VAL A 247 12.04 -5.15 17.74
CA VAL A 247 11.25 -5.87 18.76
C VAL A 247 11.95 -5.85 20.10
N ARG A 248 13.23 -6.25 20.17
CA ARG A 248 14.01 -6.23 21.43
C ARG A 248 14.07 -4.84 22.06
N ASP A 249 14.34 -3.82 21.26
CA ASP A 249 14.41 -2.43 21.73
C ASP A 249 13.07 -1.95 22.30
N LEU A 250 11.94 -2.23 21.63
CA LEU A 250 10.59 -1.94 22.11
C LEU A 250 10.34 -2.55 23.49
N PHE A 251 10.61 -3.85 23.63
CA PHE A 251 10.37 -4.58 24.89
C PHE A 251 11.34 -4.16 26.01
N GLU A 252 12.57 -3.80 25.69
CA GLU A 252 13.53 -3.25 26.64
C GLU A 252 13.09 -1.87 27.15
N GLN A 253 12.55 -1.02 26.27
CA GLN A 253 12.02 0.29 26.65
C GLN A 253 10.75 0.14 27.49
N ALA A 254 9.86 -0.78 27.15
CA ALA A 254 8.66 -1.06 27.92
C ALA A 254 8.99 -1.51 29.36
N LYS A 255 10.01 -2.37 29.53
CA LYS A 255 10.49 -2.77 30.85
C LYS A 255 11.01 -1.59 31.70
N LYS A 256 11.61 -0.59 31.05
CA LYS A 256 12.09 0.64 31.71
C LYS A 256 10.95 1.60 32.07
N ALA A 257 9.87 1.58 31.29
CA ALA A 257 8.71 2.45 31.44
C ALA A 257 7.57 1.82 32.28
N ALA A 258 7.75 0.62 32.79
CA ALA A 258 6.71 -0.10 33.53
C ALA A 258 6.21 0.68 34.78
N PRO A 259 4.89 0.74 35.04
CA PRO A 259 3.82 0.07 34.30
C PRO A 259 3.48 0.76 33.00
N CYS A 260 3.34 -0.02 31.91
CA CYS A 260 3.05 0.52 30.59
C CYS A 260 2.28 -0.45 29.70
N ILE A 261 1.72 0.09 28.59
CA ILE A 261 1.10 -0.70 27.55
C ILE A 261 1.96 -0.62 26.28
N ILE A 262 2.30 -1.77 25.71
CA ILE A 262 2.79 -1.88 24.34
C ILE A 262 1.59 -2.07 23.43
N PHE A 263 1.45 -1.25 22.40
CA PHE A 263 0.41 -1.43 21.38
C PHE A 263 1.03 -1.69 20.02
N ILE A 264 0.65 -2.83 19.42
CA ILE A 264 1.09 -3.24 18.08
C ILE A 264 -0.11 -3.20 17.15
N ASP A 265 -0.19 -2.17 16.32
CA ASP A 265 -1.24 -2.09 15.30
C ASP A 265 -0.88 -2.95 14.08
N GLU A 266 -1.88 -3.46 13.36
CA GLU A 266 -1.70 -4.29 12.18
C GLU A 266 -0.71 -5.46 12.41
N ILE A 267 -0.88 -6.19 13.50
CA ILE A 267 0.05 -7.28 13.86
C ILE A 267 0.14 -8.37 12.80
N ASP A 268 -0.86 -8.49 11.94
CA ASP A 268 -0.89 -9.42 10.80
C ASP A 268 0.20 -9.14 9.76
N ALA A 269 0.79 -7.93 9.74
CA ALA A 269 1.95 -7.63 8.90
C ALA A 269 3.17 -8.53 9.25
N VAL A 270 3.33 -8.88 10.53
CA VAL A 270 4.42 -9.71 11.06
C VAL A 270 3.95 -11.11 11.42
N GLY A 271 2.73 -11.21 11.98
CA GLY A 271 2.17 -12.41 12.59
C GLY A 271 1.52 -13.41 11.63
N ARG A 272 1.65 -13.25 10.32
CA ARG A 272 1.01 -14.13 9.35
C ARG A 272 1.58 -15.54 9.36
N GLN A 273 0.70 -16.56 9.17
CA GLN A 273 1.07 -17.98 9.04
C GLN A 273 2.14 -18.21 7.96
N ARG A 274 3.00 -19.21 8.22
CA ARG A 274 4.06 -19.64 7.31
C ARG A 274 3.48 -20.15 6.00
N GLY A 275 3.84 -19.50 4.89
CA GLY A 275 3.46 -19.93 3.55
C GLY A 275 4.58 -20.76 2.93
N THR A 276 4.24 -21.75 2.10
CA THR A 276 5.18 -22.56 1.32
C THR A 276 5.79 -21.82 0.12
N GLY A 277 5.90 -20.49 0.17
CA GLY A 277 6.39 -19.65 -0.93
C GLY A 277 7.91 -19.56 -0.98
N LEU A 278 8.48 -19.84 -2.18
CA LEU A 278 9.90 -19.65 -2.52
C LEU A 278 10.20 -18.15 -2.71
N GLY A 279 10.63 -17.43 -1.65
CA GLY A 279 11.06 -16.04 -1.78
C GLY A 279 11.72 -15.49 -0.52
N GLY A 280 12.90 -14.86 -0.66
CA GLY A 280 13.78 -14.39 0.43
C GLY A 280 13.23 -13.27 1.34
N GLY A 281 11.97 -12.82 1.19
CA GLY A 281 11.31 -11.90 2.12
C GLY A 281 10.57 -12.60 3.28
N HIS A 282 10.54 -13.93 3.28
CA HIS A 282 9.88 -14.70 4.34
C HIS A 282 10.77 -14.87 5.59
N ASP A 283 12.08 -15.02 5.41
CA ASP A 283 13.03 -15.31 6.49
C ASP A 283 13.09 -14.17 7.52
N GLU A 284 12.99 -12.92 7.08
CA GLU A 284 13.04 -11.75 7.97
C GLU A 284 11.78 -11.63 8.83
N ARG A 285 10.60 -11.84 8.23
CA ARG A 285 9.33 -11.84 8.98
C ARG A 285 9.28 -12.96 10.01
N GLU A 286 9.71 -14.17 9.65
CA GLU A 286 9.76 -15.30 10.58
C GLU A 286 10.74 -15.03 11.74
N GLN A 287 11.88 -14.44 11.46
CA GLN A 287 12.84 -14.07 12.50
C GLN A 287 12.26 -13.02 13.45
N THR A 288 11.54 -12.04 12.92
CA THR A 288 10.87 -10.98 13.69
C THR A 288 9.74 -11.56 14.53
N LEU A 289 8.88 -12.40 13.92
CA LEU A 289 7.82 -13.11 14.66
C LEU A 289 8.39 -13.97 15.79
N ASN A 290 9.43 -14.76 15.52
CA ASN A 290 10.06 -15.58 16.54
C ASN A 290 10.64 -14.72 17.68
N GLN A 291 11.23 -13.56 17.36
CA GLN A 291 11.72 -12.64 18.40
C GLN A 291 10.56 -12.07 19.23
N LEU A 292 9.43 -11.70 18.60
CA LEU A 292 8.24 -11.24 19.30
C LEU A 292 7.73 -12.30 20.28
N LEU A 293 7.64 -13.56 19.83
CA LEU A 293 7.24 -14.69 20.68
C LEU A 293 8.18 -14.89 21.86
N VAL A 294 9.50 -14.78 21.65
CA VAL A 294 10.53 -14.90 22.70
C VAL A 294 10.39 -13.78 23.72
N GLU A 295 10.21 -12.53 23.27
CA GLU A 295 10.03 -11.41 24.20
C GLU A 295 8.75 -11.52 25.02
N MET A 296 7.62 -11.94 24.41
CA MET A 296 6.37 -12.15 25.12
C MET A 296 6.47 -13.30 26.14
N ASP A 297 7.15 -14.38 25.81
CA ASP A 297 7.40 -15.49 26.74
C ASP A 297 8.35 -15.07 27.88
N GLY A 298 9.28 -14.14 27.59
CA GLY A 298 10.30 -13.64 28.52
C GLY A 298 9.78 -12.67 29.59
N PHE A 299 8.54 -12.22 29.51
CA PHE A 299 7.94 -11.40 30.58
C PHE A 299 7.56 -12.24 31.80
N GLY A 300 7.93 -11.76 32.97
CA GLY A 300 7.40 -12.24 34.24
C GLY A 300 5.96 -11.75 34.47
N THR A 301 5.20 -12.47 35.27
CA THR A 301 3.82 -12.08 35.66
C THR A 301 3.75 -10.75 36.42
N ASN A 302 4.90 -10.22 36.86
CA ASN A 302 4.98 -9.02 37.70
C ASN A 302 5.69 -7.83 37.02
N ASP A 303 5.99 -7.92 35.73
CA ASP A 303 6.77 -6.88 35.03
C ASP A 303 5.95 -5.59 34.77
N GLY A 304 4.63 -5.60 35.04
CA GLY A 304 3.77 -4.42 34.87
C GLY A 304 3.59 -3.98 33.41
N VAL A 305 3.89 -4.86 32.45
CA VAL A 305 3.76 -4.58 31.00
C VAL A 305 2.67 -5.44 30.43
N VAL A 306 1.71 -4.81 29.74
CA VAL A 306 0.66 -5.50 28.98
C VAL A 306 0.81 -5.21 27.49
N VAL A 307 0.73 -6.23 26.66
CA VAL A 307 0.80 -6.11 25.21
C VAL A 307 -0.61 -6.11 24.64
N LEU A 308 -1.04 -5.02 24.03
CA LEU A 308 -2.24 -4.97 23.22
C LEU A 308 -1.84 -5.06 21.74
N ALA A 309 -2.54 -5.86 20.97
CA ALA A 309 -2.35 -5.87 19.52
C ALA A 309 -3.68 -5.71 18.79
N ALA A 310 -3.68 -5.14 17.61
CA ALA A 310 -4.86 -5.02 16.77
C ALA A 310 -4.63 -5.67 15.40
N THR A 311 -5.68 -6.33 14.91
CA THR A 311 -5.71 -6.88 13.54
C THR A 311 -7.11 -6.80 12.95
N ASN A 312 -7.17 -6.66 11.64
CA ASN A 312 -8.42 -6.80 10.89
C ASN A 312 -8.65 -8.25 10.45
N ARG A 313 -7.61 -9.11 10.58
CA ARG A 313 -7.61 -10.47 10.03
C ARG A 313 -6.97 -11.46 11.02
N ALA A 314 -7.75 -11.91 11.98
CA ALA A 314 -7.29 -12.93 12.93
C ALA A 314 -7.07 -14.30 12.27
N ASP A 315 -7.75 -14.57 11.15
CA ASP A 315 -7.72 -15.83 10.39
C ASP A 315 -6.34 -16.15 9.79
N ILE A 316 -5.54 -15.12 9.49
CA ILE A 316 -4.21 -15.29 8.89
C ILE A 316 -3.07 -15.33 9.91
N LEU A 317 -3.35 -15.10 11.20
CA LEU A 317 -2.32 -15.09 12.23
C LEU A 317 -1.76 -16.49 12.50
N ASP A 318 -0.46 -16.54 12.82
CA ASP A 318 0.18 -17.78 13.24
C ASP A 318 -0.43 -18.25 14.58
N PRO A 319 -0.92 -19.49 14.68
CA PRO A 319 -1.49 -20.03 15.92
C PRO A 319 -0.56 -19.94 17.13
N ALA A 320 0.75 -19.83 16.91
CA ALA A 320 1.71 -19.63 17.98
C ALA A 320 1.52 -18.33 18.74
N LEU A 321 0.99 -17.28 18.12
CA LEU A 321 0.65 -16.01 18.77
C LEU A 321 -0.53 -16.15 19.75
N LEU A 322 -1.47 -17.04 19.42
CA LEU A 322 -2.73 -17.23 20.18
C LEU A 322 -2.60 -18.27 21.32
N ARG A 323 -1.37 -18.73 21.61
CA ARG A 323 -1.13 -19.67 22.72
C ARG A 323 -1.17 -18.97 24.08
N PRO A 324 -1.56 -19.68 25.15
CA PRO A 324 -1.49 -19.15 26.52
C PRO A 324 -0.12 -18.52 26.84
N SER A 325 -0.12 -17.44 27.62
CA SER A 325 1.03 -16.59 27.94
C SER A 325 1.53 -15.68 26.82
N ARG A 326 0.78 -15.56 25.73
CA ARG A 326 1.00 -14.60 24.63
C ARG A 326 -0.26 -13.76 24.45
N PHE A 327 -0.97 -13.85 23.31
CA PHE A 327 -2.29 -13.25 23.16
C PHE A 327 -3.36 -14.26 23.62
N ASP A 328 -3.49 -14.40 24.91
CA ASP A 328 -4.37 -15.37 25.54
C ASP A 328 -5.82 -14.86 25.72
N ARG A 329 -6.05 -13.57 25.48
CA ARG A 329 -7.39 -12.98 25.42
C ARG A 329 -7.60 -12.35 24.03
N GLN A 330 -8.76 -12.63 23.41
CA GLN A 330 -9.17 -12.03 22.16
C GLN A 330 -10.47 -11.28 22.39
N ILE A 331 -10.50 -9.99 22.04
CA ILE A 331 -11.68 -9.14 22.14
C ILE A 331 -12.10 -8.75 20.72
N TYR A 332 -13.33 -9.07 20.36
CA TYR A 332 -13.88 -8.76 19.05
C TYR A 332 -14.58 -7.41 19.08
N VAL A 333 -14.02 -6.44 18.37
CA VAL A 333 -14.56 -5.08 18.22
C VAL A 333 -15.36 -5.03 16.91
N GLY A 334 -16.67 -5.25 17.03
CA GLY A 334 -17.60 -5.34 15.91
C GLY A 334 -18.06 -3.99 15.35
N TYR A 335 -19.03 -4.07 14.42
CA TYR A 335 -19.78 -2.88 14.02
C TYR A 335 -20.65 -2.40 15.18
N PRO A 336 -20.75 -1.07 15.42
CA PRO A 336 -21.62 -0.55 16.46
C PRO A 336 -23.11 -0.80 16.11
N ASP A 337 -23.90 -1.15 17.11
CA ASP A 337 -25.34 -1.22 17.01
C ASP A 337 -25.97 0.19 16.89
N ILE A 338 -27.30 0.27 16.75
CA ILE A 338 -28.00 1.57 16.57
C ILE A 338 -27.65 2.54 17.70
N LYS A 339 -27.64 2.06 18.96
CA LYS A 339 -27.31 2.88 20.12
C LYS A 339 -25.86 3.33 20.10
N GLY A 340 -24.95 2.41 19.80
CA GLY A 340 -23.53 2.71 19.66
C GLY A 340 -23.26 3.73 18.55
N ARG A 341 -23.94 3.62 17.40
CA ARG A 341 -23.83 4.61 16.31
C ARG A 341 -24.32 6.00 16.73
N GLU A 342 -25.45 6.06 17.44
CA GLU A 342 -25.97 7.32 17.97
C GLU A 342 -24.96 7.96 18.94
N ASP A 343 -24.39 7.18 19.85
CA ASP A 343 -23.41 7.67 20.81
C ASP A 343 -22.08 8.09 20.15
N VAL A 344 -21.63 7.36 19.12
CA VAL A 344 -20.49 7.76 18.26
C VAL A 344 -20.79 9.09 17.56
N LEU A 345 -21.97 9.25 16.98
CA LEU A 345 -22.39 10.50 16.34
C LEU A 345 -22.41 11.67 17.34
N LYS A 346 -22.89 11.46 18.57
CA LYS A 346 -22.88 12.49 19.64
C LYS A 346 -21.45 12.98 19.94
N ILE A 347 -20.47 12.07 20.01
CA ILE A 347 -19.07 12.44 20.23
C ILE A 347 -18.53 13.26 19.06
N HIS A 348 -18.74 12.81 17.81
CA HIS A 348 -18.21 13.48 16.63
C HIS A 348 -18.94 14.78 16.25
N THR A 349 -20.11 15.04 16.82
CA THR A 349 -20.88 16.26 16.64
C THR A 349 -20.80 17.23 17.82
N ALA A 350 -20.23 16.83 18.95
CA ALA A 350 -20.19 17.63 20.19
C ALA A 350 -19.58 19.04 20.01
N ASN A 351 -18.70 19.23 19.06
CA ASN A 351 -18.05 20.50 18.73
C ASN A 351 -18.60 21.16 17.46
N LYS A 352 -19.71 20.67 16.91
CA LYS A 352 -20.31 21.16 15.65
C LYS A 352 -21.64 21.86 15.95
N PRO A 353 -21.94 22.99 15.27
CA PRO A 353 -23.22 23.68 15.42
C PRO A 353 -24.32 22.91 14.67
N LEU A 354 -25.17 22.20 15.40
CA LEU A 354 -26.32 21.49 14.85
C LEU A 354 -27.57 22.39 14.87
N ALA A 355 -28.41 22.29 13.86
CA ALA A 355 -29.74 22.89 13.82
C ALA A 355 -30.74 22.06 14.69
N GLU A 356 -31.87 22.65 15.04
CA GLU A 356 -32.89 22.00 15.88
C GLU A 356 -33.59 20.81 15.20
N ASP A 357 -33.53 20.71 13.88
CA ASP A 357 -34.14 19.64 13.08
C ASP A 357 -33.31 18.35 13.06
N VAL A 358 -32.06 18.38 13.57
CA VAL A 358 -31.16 17.22 13.52
C VAL A 358 -31.51 16.18 14.57
N ASP A 359 -31.96 15.02 14.12
CA ASP A 359 -32.20 13.84 14.93
C ASP A 359 -31.08 12.80 14.69
N LEU A 360 -30.10 12.75 15.62
CA LEU A 360 -28.98 11.80 15.54
C LEU A 360 -29.44 10.33 15.64
N ALA A 361 -30.57 10.06 16.30
CA ALA A 361 -31.12 8.71 16.35
C ALA A 361 -31.66 8.28 14.97
N LYS A 362 -32.26 9.23 14.20
CA LYS A 362 -32.66 8.96 12.81
C LYS A 362 -31.44 8.71 11.92
N VAL A 363 -30.38 9.52 12.06
CA VAL A 363 -29.10 9.31 11.34
C VAL A 363 -28.49 7.96 11.70
N ALA A 364 -28.49 7.57 12.99
CA ALA A 364 -27.97 6.28 13.43
C ALA A 364 -28.73 5.08 12.85
N ARG A 365 -30.07 5.18 12.67
CA ARG A 365 -30.86 4.15 11.98
C ARG A 365 -30.49 4.06 10.49
N GLY A 366 -30.31 5.20 9.83
CA GLY A 366 -29.92 5.25 8.41
C GLY A 366 -28.52 4.73 8.10
N THR A 367 -27.64 4.66 9.09
CA THR A 367 -26.23 4.30 8.92
C THR A 367 -25.90 2.86 9.34
N ALA A 368 -26.81 1.91 9.09
CA ALA A 368 -26.56 0.49 9.37
C ALA A 368 -25.28 0.01 8.65
N GLY A 369 -24.42 -0.70 9.39
CA GLY A 369 -23.14 -1.20 8.87
C GLY A 369 -22.00 -0.16 8.80
N PHE A 370 -22.22 1.08 9.24
CA PHE A 370 -21.15 2.07 9.35
C PHE A 370 -20.26 1.78 10.56
N THR A 371 -18.97 1.96 10.36
CA THR A 371 -17.98 1.93 11.44
C THR A 371 -17.89 3.30 12.14
N GLY A 372 -17.19 3.35 13.27
CA GLY A 372 -16.90 4.62 13.94
C GLY A 372 -16.20 5.65 13.02
N ALA A 373 -15.28 5.19 12.17
CA ALA A 373 -14.60 6.05 11.20
C ALA A 373 -15.54 6.56 10.09
N ASP A 374 -16.50 5.74 9.66
CA ASP A 374 -17.49 6.16 8.66
C ASP A 374 -18.44 7.22 9.25
N LEU A 375 -18.83 7.09 10.53
CA LEU A 375 -19.67 8.05 11.23
C LEU A 375 -18.94 9.37 11.52
N GLU A 376 -17.64 9.31 11.82
CA GLU A 376 -16.78 10.50 11.88
C GLU A 376 -16.74 11.24 10.55
N ASN A 377 -16.49 10.49 9.47
CA ASN A 377 -16.46 11.03 8.11
C ASN A 377 -17.82 11.60 7.71
N LEU A 378 -18.92 10.92 8.01
CA LEU A 378 -20.29 11.40 7.79
C LEU A 378 -20.52 12.76 8.46
N SER A 379 -20.17 12.86 9.75
CA SER A 379 -20.32 14.09 10.53
C SER A 379 -19.44 15.23 9.99
N ASN A 380 -18.27 14.90 9.46
CA ASN A 380 -17.39 15.86 8.81
C ASN A 380 -17.93 16.31 7.44
N GLU A 381 -18.43 15.38 6.63
CA GLU A 381 -19.02 15.68 5.32
C GLU A 381 -20.28 16.54 5.44
N ALA A 382 -21.14 16.29 6.45
CA ALA A 382 -22.29 17.14 6.73
C ALA A 382 -21.85 18.58 7.07
N ALA A 383 -20.80 18.73 7.87
CA ALA A 383 -20.23 20.05 8.18
C ALA A 383 -19.65 20.74 6.94
N LEU A 384 -18.97 19.99 6.05
CA LEU A 384 -18.44 20.53 4.79
C LEU A 384 -19.56 20.96 3.82
N LEU A 385 -20.68 20.24 3.78
CA LEU A 385 -21.85 20.61 2.97
C LEU A 385 -22.49 21.91 3.49
N CYS A 386 -22.69 22.01 4.80
CA CYS A 386 -23.17 23.23 5.46
C CYS A 386 -22.26 24.43 5.14
N ALA A 387 -20.96 24.29 5.34
CA ALA A 387 -19.97 25.35 5.08
C ALA A 387 -19.96 25.79 3.61
N ARG A 388 -20.13 24.85 2.67
CA ARG A 388 -20.20 25.14 1.22
C ARG A 388 -21.43 25.98 0.84
N ARG A 389 -22.55 25.81 1.56
CA ARG A 389 -23.75 26.64 1.38
C ARG A 389 -23.64 28.02 2.04
N GLY A 390 -22.67 28.20 2.95
CA GLY A 390 -22.51 29.41 3.73
C GLY A 390 -23.42 29.51 4.95
N ASP A 391 -24.01 28.39 5.38
CA ASP A 391 -24.91 28.30 6.54
C ASP A 391 -24.11 28.20 7.85
N GLN A 392 -24.74 28.57 8.97
CA GLN A 392 -24.11 28.56 10.29
C GLN A 392 -24.41 27.28 11.09
N PHE A 393 -25.44 26.54 10.73
CA PHE A 393 -25.90 25.36 11.42
C PHE A 393 -26.06 24.19 10.45
N ILE A 394 -25.60 23.02 10.85
CA ILE A 394 -25.72 21.77 10.11
C ILE A 394 -27.15 21.27 10.26
N THR A 395 -27.86 21.04 9.17
CA THR A 395 -29.23 20.58 9.13
C THR A 395 -29.35 19.08 8.92
N MET A 396 -30.55 18.50 9.14
CA MET A 396 -30.81 17.09 8.83
C MET A 396 -30.59 16.79 7.34
N ALA A 397 -30.92 17.71 6.44
CA ALA A 397 -30.66 17.57 5.00
C ALA A 397 -29.16 17.43 4.66
N ASP A 398 -28.28 18.05 5.45
CA ASP A 398 -26.84 17.88 5.28
C ASP A 398 -26.38 16.48 5.63
N PHE A 399 -26.92 15.92 6.72
CA PHE A 399 -26.64 14.53 7.10
C PHE A 399 -27.15 13.53 6.05
N GLU A 400 -28.36 13.70 5.55
CA GLU A 400 -28.93 12.84 4.51
C GLU A 400 -28.10 12.89 3.22
N GLU A 401 -27.65 14.09 2.80
CA GLU A 401 -26.79 14.21 1.62
C GLU A 401 -25.38 13.68 1.88
N ALA A 402 -24.84 13.88 3.08
CA ALA A 402 -23.54 13.34 3.49
C ALA A 402 -23.55 11.80 3.51
N GLU A 403 -24.64 11.18 3.99
CA GLU A 403 -24.83 9.74 3.99
C GLU A 403 -24.73 9.17 2.58
N ILE A 404 -25.48 9.75 1.65
CA ILE A 404 -25.43 9.33 0.24
C ILE A 404 -24.03 9.55 -0.35
N LYS A 405 -23.40 10.66 -0.01
CA LYS A 405 -22.05 10.97 -0.50
C LYS A 405 -21.00 9.97 0.02
N VAL A 406 -21.10 9.52 1.27
CA VAL A 406 -20.21 8.49 1.84
C VAL A 406 -20.46 7.13 1.18
N LEU A 407 -21.72 6.75 0.95
CA LEU A 407 -22.09 5.47 0.34
C LEU A 407 -21.75 5.40 -1.17
N ALA A 408 -22.07 6.45 -1.92
CA ALA A 408 -22.07 6.42 -3.39
C ALA A 408 -21.08 7.40 -4.05
N GLY A 409 -20.46 8.25 -3.25
CA GLY A 409 -19.57 9.30 -3.75
C GLY A 409 -20.29 10.58 -4.17
N PRO A 410 -19.54 11.58 -4.64
CA PRO A 410 -20.08 12.88 -5.01
C PRO A 410 -20.94 12.83 -6.28
N GLU A 411 -21.94 13.73 -6.36
CA GLU A 411 -22.74 13.93 -7.55
C GLU A 411 -21.91 14.40 -8.76
N LYS A 412 -22.21 13.85 -9.92
CA LYS A 412 -21.59 14.23 -11.20
C LYS A 412 -22.50 15.15 -12.02
N ARG A 413 -22.86 16.32 -11.50
CA ARG A 413 -23.79 17.27 -12.16
C ARG A 413 -23.31 17.81 -13.51
N SER A 414 -22.01 17.77 -13.77
CA SER A 414 -21.44 18.21 -15.05
C SER A 414 -21.55 17.17 -16.18
N ARG A 415 -21.96 15.93 -15.85
CA ARG A 415 -22.12 14.87 -16.85
C ARG A 415 -23.41 15.09 -17.63
N VAL A 416 -23.28 15.33 -18.92
CA VAL A 416 -24.44 15.36 -19.83
C VAL A 416 -24.88 13.93 -20.11
N VAL A 417 -26.02 13.53 -19.57
CA VAL A 417 -26.60 12.20 -19.80
C VAL A 417 -27.62 12.32 -20.95
N PRO A 418 -27.48 11.52 -22.04
CA PRO A 418 -28.46 11.51 -23.12
C PRO A 418 -29.85 11.12 -22.62
N GLU A 419 -30.91 11.63 -23.27
CA GLU A 419 -32.30 11.42 -22.85
C GLU A 419 -32.69 9.94 -22.80
N HIS A 420 -32.20 9.14 -23.76
CA HIS A 420 -32.42 7.69 -23.74
C HIS A 420 -31.78 6.97 -22.56
N GLU A 421 -30.55 7.38 -22.14
CA GLU A 421 -29.91 6.86 -20.94
C GLU A 421 -30.62 7.30 -19.66
N ARG A 422 -31.09 8.56 -19.59
CA ARG A 422 -31.91 9.03 -18.46
C ARG A 422 -33.20 8.19 -18.32
N LYS A 423 -33.87 7.92 -19.44
CA LYS A 423 -35.08 7.08 -19.45
C LYS A 423 -34.76 5.65 -19.00
N LEU A 424 -33.66 5.07 -19.51
CA LEU A 424 -33.20 3.74 -19.10
C LEU A 424 -32.97 3.69 -17.61
N THR A 425 -32.17 4.63 -17.06
CA THR A 425 -31.87 4.70 -15.62
C THR A 425 -33.14 4.90 -14.79
N ALA A 426 -34.09 5.75 -15.23
CA ALA A 426 -35.33 5.98 -14.49
C ALA A 426 -36.17 4.70 -14.36
N TYR A 427 -36.33 3.93 -15.44
CA TYR A 427 -37.04 2.66 -15.36
C TYR A 427 -36.27 1.60 -14.58
N HIS A 428 -34.95 1.60 -14.65
CA HIS A 428 -34.08 0.72 -13.89
C HIS A 428 -34.26 0.93 -12.37
N GLU A 429 -34.07 2.18 -11.91
CA GLU A 429 -34.20 2.52 -10.49
C GLU A 429 -35.65 2.37 -9.98
N ALA A 430 -36.64 2.77 -10.80
CA ALA A 430 -38.03 2.52 -10.46
C ALA A 430 -38.35 1.02 -10.34
N GLY A 431 -37.69 0.18 -11.16
CA GLY A 431 -37.81 -1.27 -11.09
C GLY A 431 -37.36 -1.83 -9.75
N HIS A 432 -36.20 -1.41 -9.28
CA HIS A 432 -35.72 -1.77 -7.94
C HIS A 432 -36.70 -1.34 -6.86
N ALA A 433 -37.10 -0.08 -6.84
CA ALA A 433 -37.98 0.48 -5.82
C ALA A 433 -39.35 -0.23 -5.73
N VAL A 434 -39.99 -0.46 -6.88
CA VAL A 434 -41.31 -1.13 -6.94
C VAL A 434 -41.23 -2.58 -6.49
N VAL A 435 -40.14 -3.28 -6.82
CA VAL A 435 -39.91 -4.65 -6.38
C VAL A 435 -39.64 -4.69 -4.88
N MET A 436 -38.76 -3.84 -4.35
CA MET A 436 -38.48 -3.74 -2.91
C MET A 436 -39.75 -3.48 -2.09
N HIS A 437 -40.59 -2.60 -2.57
CA HIS A 437 -41.88 -2.29 -1.90
C HIS A 437 -42.85 -3.47 -1.91
N ALA A 438 -42.86 -4.29 -2.96
CA ALA A 438 -43.73 -5.46 -3.06
C ALA A 438 -43.27 -6.65 -2.21
N LEU A 439 -42.05 -6.63 -1.70
CA LEU A 439 -41.46 -7.74 -0.97
C LEU A 439 -41.60 -7.52 0.54
N PRO A 440 -42.29 -8.43 1.28
CA PRO A 440 -42.67 -8.18 2.67
C PRO A 440 -41.49 -8.12 3.65
N THR A 441 -40.39 -8.84 3.40
CA THR A 441 -39.24 -8.86 4.31
C THR A 441 -38.14 -7.86 3.94
N HIS A 442 -38.28 -7.20 2.77
CA HIS A 442 -37.32 -6.21 2.30
C HIS A 442 -37.46 -4.89 3.08
N GLU A 443 -36.39 -4.13 3.21
CA GLU A 443 -36.39 -2.82 3.86
C GLU A 443 -37.23 -1.81 3.08
N PRO A 444 -37.77 -0.76 3.74
CA PRO A 444 -38.46 0.32 3.05
C PRO A 444 -37.52 1.12 2.13
N VAL A 445 -38.07 1.63 1.04
CA VAL A 445 -37.31 2.51 0.12
C VAL A 445 -37.12 3.86 0.80
N HIS A 446 -35.88 4.28 0.97
CA HIS A 446 -35.55 5.57 1.57
C HIS A 446 -35.42 6.68 0.54
N ARG A 447 -34.72 6.40 -0.57
CA ARG A 447 -34.53 7.38 -1.65
C ARG A 447 -34.24 6.70 -2.98
N ILE A 448 -34.72 7.32 -4.07
CA ILE A 448 -34.45 6.91 -5.44
C ILE A 448 -33.89 8.12 -6.18
N THR A 449 -32.80 7.95 -6.93
CA THR A 449 -32.20 9.03 -7.71
C THR A 449 -31.64 8.54 -9.03
N ILE A 450 -31.79 9.35 -10.07
CA ILE A 450 -31.18 9.14 -11.40
C ILE A 450 -30.00 10.10 -11.63
N VAL A 451 -29.59 10.86 -10.62
CA VAL A 451 -28.39 11.70 -10.68
C VAL A 451 -27.16 10.81 -10.57
N PRO A 452 -26.24 10.84 -11.56
CA PRO A 452 -25.06 9.98 -11.53
C PRO A 452 -24.14 10.30 -10.35
N ARG A 453 -23.71 9.26 -9.63
CA ARG A 453 -22.73 9.36 -8.52
C ARG A 453 -21.64 8.29 -8.68
N GLY A 454 -20.38 8.64 -8.40
CA GLY A 454 -19.28 7.69 -8.51
C GLY A 454 -19.26 6.96 -9.85
N HIS A 455 -19.52 5.66 -9.85
CA HIS A 455 -19.63 4.80 -11.03
C HIS A 455 -21.09 4.49 -11.41
N ALA A 456 -22.05 4.80 -10.53
CA ALA A 456 -23.47 4.50 -10.75
C ALA A 456 -24.14 5.57 -11.62
N GLY A 457 -25.05 5.15 -12.51
CA GLY A 457 -25.88 6.03 -13.31
C GLY A 457 -27.09 6.58 -12.53
N GLY A 458 -27.58 5.81 -11.58
CA GLY A 458 -28.62 6.12 -10.61
C GLY A 458 -28.46 5.26 -9.38
N MET A 459 -29.38 5.34 -8.42
CA MET A 459 -29.33 4.54 -7.20
C MET A 459 -30.69 4.52 -6.51
N THR A 460 -31.07 3.34 -6.04
CA THR A 460 -32.19 3.12 -5.13
C THR A 460 -31.67 2.67 -3.77
N ILE A 461 -31.93 3.44 -2.73
CA ILE A 461 -31.47 3.20 -1.37
C ILE A 461 -32.65 2.68 -0.54
N SER A 462 -32.47 1.55 0.12
CA SER A 462 -33.32 1.05 1.18
C SER A 462 -32.56 1.08 2.51
N LEU A 463 -33.21 1.41 3.60
CA LEU A 463 -32.59 1.47 4.92
C LEU A 463 -33.34 0.51 5.86
N PRO A 464 -32.62 -0.32 6.62
CA PRO A 464 -33.22 -1.18 7.62
C PRO A 464 -33.72 -0.35 8.81
N ASP A 465 -34.90 -0.68 9.31
CA ASP A 465 -35.46 -0.09 10.54
C ASP A 465 -34.73 -0.61 11.79
N GLU A 466 -34.16 -1.81 11.72
CA GLU A 466 -33.49 -2.50 12.82
C GLU A 466 -32.22 -3.21 12.34
N ASP A 467 -31.22 -3.31 13.20
CA ASP A 467 -30.02 -4.10 12.91
C ASP A 467 -30.34 -5.60 12.98
N ARG A 468 -30.12 -6.33 11.89
CA ARG A 468 -30.39 -7.76 11.81
C ARG A 468 -29.12 -8.58 12.04
N SER A 469 -29.14 -9.40 13.09
CA SER A 469 -28.05 -10.35 13.36
C SER A 469 -28.13 -11.62 12.49
N TYR A 470 -29.31 -11.96 11.98
CA TYR A 470 -29.55 -13.17 11.18
C TYR A 470 -30.36 -12.84 9.92
N GLN A 471 -29.97 -13.47 8.81
CA GLN A 471 -30.70 -13.39 7.55
C GLN A 471 -31.41 -14.69 7.25
N SER A 472 -32.72 -14.66 7.09
CA SER A 472 -33.50 -15.84 6.72
C SER A 472 -33.33 -16.18 5.24
N LYS A 473 -33.54 -17.46 4.84
CA LYS A 473 -33.57 -17.89 3.43
C LYS A 473 -34.50 -17.00 2.61
N ARG A 474 -35.72 -16.74 3.12
CA ARG A 474 -36.72 -15.89 2.45
C ARG A 474 -36.20 -14.47 2.21
N TYR A 475 -35.58 -13.86 3.22
CA TYR A 475 -35.00 -12.52 3.10
C TYR A 475 -33.90 -12.47 2.02
N MET A 476 -32.99 -13.47 1.99
CA MET A 476 -31.94 -13.53 0.97
C MET A 476 -32.51 -13.74 -0.44
N GLU A 477 -33.55 -14.59 -0.59
CA GLU A 477 -34.28 -14.77 -1.85
C GLU A 477 -34.94 -13.45 -2.29
N GLU A 478 -35.59 -12.70 -1.38
CA GLU A 478 -36.20 -11.41 -1.67
C GLU A 478 -35.15 -10.34 -2.04
N GLN A 479 -33.96 -10.37 -1.42
CA GLN A 479 -32.85 -9.50 -1.87
C GLN A 479 -32.40 -9.82 -3.30
N ILE A 480 -32.31 -11.08 -3.68
CA ILE A 480 -31.99 -11.46 -5.06
C ILE A 480 -33.06 -10.91 -6.03
N VAL A 481 -34.35 -11.04 -5.67
CA VAL A 481 -35.46 -10.53 -6.48
C VAL A 481 -35.35 -9.02 -6.66
N SER A 482 -35.06 -8.26 -5.59
CA SER A 482 -34.91 -6.80 -5.67
C SER A 482 -33.73 -6.36 -6.52
N LEU A 483 -32.58 -7.07 -6.42
CA LEU A 483 -31.41 -6.79 -7.28
C LEU A 483 -31.68 -7.02 -8.77
N LEU A 484 -32.57 -7.92 -9.12
CA LEU A 484 -32.95 -8.16 -10.52
C LEU A 484 -34.00 -7.17 -11.05
N GLY A 485 -34.55 -6.31 -10.17
CA GLY A 485 -35.62 -5.35 -10.46
C GLY A 485 -35.32 -4.41 -11.61
N GLY A 486 -34.12 -3.80 -11.62
CA GLY A 486 -33.73 -2.87 -12.68
C GLY A 486 -33.68 -3.52 -14.06
N ARG A 487 -33.02 -4.68 -14.19
CA ARG A 487 -32.93 -5.43 -15.44
C ARG A 487 -34.26 -5.91 -15.94
N ALA A 488 -35.13 -6.38 -15.06
CA ALA A 488 -36.48 -6.83 -15.44
C ALA A 488 -37.37 -5.66 -15.90
N ALA A 489 -37.25 -4.49 -15.28
CA ALA A 489 -37.93 -3.27 -15.69
C ALA A 489 -37.46 -2.76 -17.06
N GLU A 490 -36.15 -2.77 -17.32
CA GLU A 490 -35.60 -2.44 -18.65
C GLU A 490 -36.24 -3.32 -19.73
N LYS A 491 -36.21 -4.64 -19.54
CA LYS A 491 -36.79 -5.59 -20.49
C LYS A 491 -38.29 -5.40 -20.71
N LEU A 492 -39.05 -5.21 -19.61
CA LEU A 492 -40.53 -5.07 -19.65
C LEU A 492 -40.97 -3.78 -20.32
N MET A 493 -40.29 -2.64 -20.08
CA MET A 493 -40.71 -1.32 -20.48
C MET A 493 -40.01 -0.79 -21.72
N LEU A 494 -38.75 -1.17 -21.95
CA LEU A 494 -37.96 -0.71 -23.08
C LEU A 494 -37.74 -1.79 -24.14
N GLY A 495 -38.02 -3.06 -23.83
CA GLY A 495 -37.88 -4.17 -24.75
C GLY A 495 -36.41 -4.62 -24.96
N ASP A 496 -35.47 -4.04 -24.21
CA ASP A 496 -34.03 -4.33 -24.30
C ASP A 496 -33.42 -4.37 -22.89
N ILE A 497 -32.18 -4.80 -22.80
CA ILE A 497 -31.41 -4.92 -21.56
C ILE A 497 -30.05 -4.25 -21.72
N SER A 498 -29.59 -3.60 -20.66
CA SER A 498 -28.33 -2.87 -20.70
C SER A 498 -27.24 -3.51 -19.82
N THR A 499 -26.02 -2.99 -19.95
CA THR A 499 -24.90 -3.32 -19.06
C THR A 499 -25.01 -2.67 -17.68
N GLY A 500 -25.98 -1.79 -17.47
CA GLY A 500 -26.20 -1.08 -16.19
C GLY A 500 -26.43 -2.04 -15.02
N ALA A 501 -27.13 -3.15 -15.28
CA ALA A 501 -27.41 -4.18 -14.26
C ALA A 501 -26.22 -5.11 -13.92
N SER A 502 -25.01 -4.86 -14.41
CA SER A 502 -23.86 -5.78 -14.21
C SER A 502 -23.53 -6.01 -12.73
N ASN A 503 -23.50 -4.95 -11.93
CA ASN A 503 -23.23 -5.04 -10.49
C ASN A 503 -24.34 -5.76 -9.72
N ASP A 504 -25.60 -5.52 -10.09
CA ASP A 504 -26.76 -6.16 -9.45
C ASP A 504 -26.78 -7.66 -9.72
N ILE A 505 -26.45 -8.06 -10.95
CA ILE A 505 -26.33 -9.49 -11.32
C ILE A 505 -25.16 -10.14 -10.56
N GLU A 506 -24.03 -9.47 -10.43
CA GLU A 506 -22.88 -9.98 -9.68
C GLU A 506 -23.25 -10.18 -8.19
N ARG A 507 -23.87 -9.19 -7.56
CA ARG A 507 -24.36 -9.27 -6.17
C ARG A 507 -25.41 -10.37 -5.99
N ALA A 508 -26.40 -10.45 -6.87
CA ALA A 508 -27.43 -11.48 -6.85
C ALA A 508 -26.81 -12.89 -6.94
N SER A 509 -25.87 -13.07 -7.88
CA SER A 509 -25.15 -14.33 -8.06
C SER A 509 -24.31 -14.70 -6.84
N HIS A 510 -23.66 -13.71 -6.21
CA HIS A 510 -22.88 -13.92 -5.00
C HIS A 510 -23.76 -14.36 -3.81
N ILE A 511 -24.92 -13.71 -3.61
CA ILE A 511 -25.88 -14.10 -2.58
C ILE A 511 -26.39 -15.52 -2.83
N ALA A 512 -26.82 -15.84 -4.06
CA ALA A 512 -27.30 -17.16 -4.42
C ALA A 512 -26.23 -18.24 -4.20
N ARG A 513 -24.97 -17.96 -4.56
CA ARG A 513 -23.85 -18.87 -4.32
C ARG A 513 -23.62 -19.10 -2.82
N LYS A 514 -23.59 -18.06 -1.99
CA LYS A 514 -23.46 -18.17 -0.53
C LYS A 514 -24.60 -18.97 0.11
N MET A 515 -25.84 -18.79 -0.37
CA MET A 515 -26.98 -19.59 0.10
C MET A 515 -26.74 -21.08 -0.10
N VAL A 516 -26.16 -21.45 -1.24
CA VAL A 516 -25.90 -22.87 -1.58
C VAL A 516 -24.64 -23.41 -0.92
N THR A 517 -23.52 -22.65 -0.96
CA THR A 517 -22.20 -23.17 -0.60
C THR A 517 -21.84 -22.94 0.88
N ALA A 518 -22.22 -21.80 1.47
CA ALA A 518 -21.86 -21.43 2.82
C ALA A 518 -22.96 -21.75 3.85
N TYR A 519 -24.23 -21.47 3.50
CA TYR A 519 -25.32 -21.56 4.45
C TYR A 519 -26.16 -22.85 4.35
N GLY A 520 -25.88 -23.70 3.35
CA GLY A 520 -26.61 -24.98 3.19
C GLY A 520 -28.11 -24.79 2.99
N MET A 521 -28.55 -23.72 2.29
CA MET A 521 -29.95 -23.39 2.09
C MET A 521 -30.58 -24.03 0.83
N SER A 522 -29.86 -24.92 0.14
CA SER A 522 -30.37 -25.68 -1.01
C SER A 522 -31.10 -26.94 -0.53
N GLU A 523 -32.28 -27.21 -1.09
CA GLU A 523 -33.02 -28.45 -0.85
C GLU A 523 -32.37 -29.65 -1.54
N LYS A 524 -31.74 -29.44 -2.70
CA LYS A 524 -31.10 -30.48 -3.50
C LYS A 524 -29.76 -30.95 -2.91
N LEU A 525 -28.97 -29.99 -2.40
CA LEU A 525 -27.64 -30.26 -1.85
C LEU A 525 -27.64 -30.47 -0.32
N GLY A 526 -28.74 -30.12 0.34
CA GLY A 526 -28.90 -30.28 1.80
C GLY A 526 -28.10 -29.25 2.60
N SER A 527 -28.08 -29.46 3.92
CA SER A 527 -27.40 -28.56 4.88
C SER A 527 -25.90 -28.87 4.98
N ILE A 528 -25.18 -28.70 3.89
CA ILE A 528 -23.74 -28.97 3.78
C ILE A 528 -23.04 -27.65 3.43
N ALA A 529 -21.96 -27.31 4.15
CA ALA A 529 -21.07 -26.22 3.79
C ALA A 529 -19.95 -26.75 2.88
N PHE A 530 -19.92 -26.25 1.65
CA PHE A 530 -18.90 -26.60 0.64
C PHE A 530 -17.72 -25.60 0.65
N GLU A 531 -17.95 -24.40 1.13
CA GLU A 531 -16.92 -23.39 1.38
C GLU A 531 -16.49 -23.49 2.85
N SER A 532 -15.25 -23.88 3.10
CA SER A 532 -14.61 -23.62 4.39
C SER A 532 -14.19 -22.15 4.36
N GLY A 533 -14.62 -21.36 5.36
CA GLY A 533 -14.55 -19.91 5.43
C GLY A 533 -13.19 -19.21 5.27
N HIS A 534 -12.40 -19.61 4.31
CA HIS A 534 -11.05 -19.12 4.01
C HIS A 534 -10.91 -18.54 2.59
N ASP A 535 -12.03 -18.33 1.88
CA ASP A 535 -12.03 -17.79 0.52
C ASP A 535 -12.06 -16.27 0.47
N GLU A 536 -11.00 -15.62 0.97
CA GLU A 536 -10.66 -14.29 0.50
C GLU A 536 -9.69 -14.38 -0.67
N VAL A 537 -10.17 -13.90 -1.82
CA VAL A 537 -9.45 -13.82 -3.10
C VAL A 537 -8.21 -12.94 -2.93
N PHE A 538 -7.06 -13.55 -2.71
CA PHE A 538 -5.76 -12.90 -2.92
C PHE A 538 -5.20 -13.34 -4.28
N ILE A 539 -5.01 -12.40 -5.20
CA ILE A 539 -4.39 -12.56 -6.52
C ILE A 539 -2.98 -13.16 -6.33
N GLY A 540 -2.86 -14.45 -6.33
CA GLY A 540 -1.60 -15.19 -6.10
C GLY A 540 -1.78 -16.59 -5.55
N LYS A 541 -2.96 -16.93 -4.99
CA LYS A 541 -3.26 -18.23 -4.43
C LYS A 541 -4.05 -19.16 -5.37
N THR A 542 -4.45 -18.66 -6.53
CA THR A 542 -5.28 -19.38 -7.53
C THR A 542 -4.58 -20.57 -8.21
N MET A 543 -3.30 -20.77 -8.01
CA MET A 543 -2.59 -21.92 -8.59
C MET A 543 -2.59 -23.19 -7.73
N GLY A 544 -3.24 -23.19 -6.54
CA GLY A 544 -3.18 -24.32 -5.62
C GLY A 544 -4.45 -24.64 -4.84
N GLN A 545 -5.57 -23.95 -5.05
CA GLN A 545 -6.82 -24.32 -4.38
C GLN A 545 -7.45 -25.53 -5.08
N THR A 546 -7.18 -26.69 -4.55
CA THR A 546 -7.97 -27.91 -4.83
C THR A 546 -9.35 -27.71 -4.20
N ARG A 547 -10.39 -27.63 -5.03
CA ARG A 547 -11.79 -27.68 -4.58
C ARG A 547 -11.96 -28.88 -3.66
N SER A 548 -12.62 -28.68 -2.51
CA SER A 548 -12.88 -29.75 -1.53
C SER A 548 -14.00 -30.71 -1.95
N TYR A 549 -14.61 -30.50 -3.13
CA TYR A 549 -15.73 -31.28 -3.65
C TYR A 549 -15.52 -31.67 -5.12
N SER A 550 -16.26 -32.71 -5.56
CA SER A 550 -16.13 -33.30 -6.89
C SER A 550 -16.67 -32.37 -7.99
N GLU A 551 -16.23 -32.55 -9.24
CA GLU A 551 -16.77 -31.86 -10.42
C GLU A 551 -18.29 -32.03 -10.57
N LYS A 552 -18.84 -33.20 -10.16
CA LYS A 552 -20.28 -33.42 -10.14
C LYS A 552 -20.99 -32.50 -9.16
N THR A 553 -20.46 -32.35 -7.96
CA THR A 553 -21.00 -31.42 -6.95
C THR A 553 -20.87 -29.97 -7.40
N ALA A 554 -19.78 -29.62 -8.08
CA ALA A 554 -19.61 -28.29 -8.67
C ALA A 554 -20.73 -27.98 -9.69
N ALA A 555 -21.02 -28.91 -10.60
CA ALA A 555 -22.11 -28.77 -11.56
C ALA A 555 -23.49 -28.65 -10.86
N GLU A 556 -23.72 -29.42 -9.80
CA GLU A 556 -24.96 -29.35 -9.01
C GLU A 556 -25.11 -28.02 -8.27
N ILE A 557 -24.00 -27.41 -7.78
CA ILE A 557 -23.96 -26.07 -7.19
C ILE A 557 -24.32 -25.03 -8.24
N ASP A 558 -23.70 -25.09 -9.43
CA ASP A 558 -23.96 -24.14 -10.51
C ASP A 558 -25.42 -24.25 -11.01
N ASP A 559 -25.98 -25.44 -11.11
CA ASP A 559 -27.39 -25.68 -11.44
C ASP A 559 -28.34 -25.05 -10.39
N GLU A 560 -28.05 -25.23 -9.09
CA GLU A 560 -28.88 -24.66 -8.02
C GLU A 560 -28.79 -23.12 -7.99
N VAL A 561 -27.59 -22.56 -8.12
CA VAL A 561 -27.41 -21.09 -8.21
C VAL A 561 -28.22 -20.53 -9.37
N LYS A 562 -28.11 -21.17 -10.55
CA LYS A 562 -28.90 -20.77 -11.73
C LYS A 562 -30.39 -20.87 -11.47
N ALA A 563 -30.86 -21.98 -10.85
CA ALA A 563 -32.28 -22.15 -10.55
C ALA A 563 -32.82 -21.12 -9.56
N ILE A 564 -32.01 -20.68 -8.55
CA ILE A 564 -32.38 -19.60 -7.63
C ILE A 564 -32.55 -18.29 -8.39
N ILE A 565 -31.58 -17.92 -9.25
CA ILE A 565 -31.64 -16.69 -10.05
C ILE A 565 -32.82 -16.73 -11.03
N ASP A 566 -33.04 -17.83 -11.73
CA ASP A 566 -34.16 -17.95 -12.68
C ASP A 566 -35.53 -17.82 -11.98
N ARG A 567 -35.71 -18.44 -10.81
CA ARG A 567 -36.94 -18.28 -9.99
C ARG A 567 -37.12 -16.82 -9.51
N ALA A 568 -36.03 -16.22 -9.04
CA ALA A 568 -36.07 -14.83 -8.57
C ALA A 568 -36.41 -13.86 -9.73
N TYR A 569 -35.84 -14.09 -10.90
CA TYR A 569 -36.12 -13.27 -12.09
C TYR A 569 -37.58 -13.41 -12.54
N ALA A 570 -38.13 -14.64 -12.61
CA ALA A 570 -39.53 -14.88 -12.94
C ALA A 570 -40.48 -14.18 -11.94
N ARG A 571 -40.20 -14.25 -10.63
CA ARG A 571 -40.96 -13.55 -9.59
C ARG A 571 -40.88 -12.03 -9.76
N CYS A 572 -39.70 -11.52 -10.09
CA CYS A 572 -39.52 -10.10 -10.38
C CYS A 572 -40.37 -9.62 -11.58
N GLU A 573 -40.38 -10.36 -12.69
CA GLU A 573 -41.23 -10.07 -13.87
C GLU A 573 -42.73 -10.10 -13.51
N GLU A 574 -43.16 -11.05 -12.68
CA GLU A 574 -44.53 -11.13 -12.20
C GLU A 574 -44.91 -9.87 -11.39
N ILE A 575 -44.09 -9.47 -10.42
CA ILE A 575 -44.31 -8.28 -9.58
C ILE A 575 -44.41 -7.02 -10.45
N LEU A 576 -43.45 -6.81 -11.34
CA LEU A 576 -43.40 -5.63 -12.19
C LEU A 576 -44.55 -5.58 -13.19
N THR A 577 -44.96 -6.72 -13.72
CA THR A 577 -46.12 -6.81 -14.61
C THR A 577 -47.43 -6.43 -13.89
N ALA A 578 -47.61 -6.94 -12.65
CA ALA A 578 -48.77 -6.63 -11.83
C ALA A 578 -48.81 -5.15 -11.39
N ARG A 579 -47.64 -4.53 -11.20
CA ARG A 579 -47.49 -3.13 -10.73
C ARG A 579 -46.99 -2.17 -11.83
N ARG A 580 -47.32 -2.46 -13.10
CA ARG A 580 -46.83 -1.69 -14.26
C ARG A 580 -47.15 -0.21 -14.20
N GLU A 581 -48.34 0.14 -13.70
CA GLU A 581 -48.78 1.53 -13.56
C GLU A 581 -47.91 2.28 -12.53
N ALA A 582 -47.61 1.67 -11.38
CA ALA A 582 -46.74 2.23 -10.38
C ALA A 582 -45.30 2.40 -10.91
N LEU A 583 -44.78 1.39 -11.62
CA LEU A 583 -43.47 1.46 -12.28
C LEU A 583 -43.36 2.66 -13.24
N THR A 584 -44.40 2.87 -14.06
CA THR A 584 -44.45 4.00 -15.01
C THR A 584 -44.51 5.34 -14.28
N ALA A 585 -45.38 5.47 -13.27
CA ALA A 585 -45.54 6.70 -12.49
C ALA A 585 -44.25 7.11 -11.78
N VAL A 586 -43.56 6.15 -11.14
CA VAL A 586 -42.27 6.41 -10.47
C VAL A 586 -41.18 6.81 -11.47
N ALA A 587 -41.08 6.13 -12.61
CA ALA A 587 -40.12 6.46 -13.65
C ALA A 587 -40.34 7.86 -14.24
N GLU A 588 -41.61 8.22 -14.53
CA GLU A 588 -41.97 9.56 -15.04
C GLU A 588 -41.68 10.66 -14.00
N TYR A 589 -41.94 10.39 -12.72
CA TYR A 589 -41.58 11.32 -11.64
C TYR A 589 -40.06 11.54 -11.57
N LEU A 590 -39.28 10.48 -11.66
CA LEU A 590 -37.80 10.56 -11.65
C LEU A 590 -37.28 11.33 -12.89
N LEU A 591 -37.90 11.17 -14.05
CA LEU A 591 -37.53 11.95 -15.24
C LEU A 591 -37.79 13.45 -15.06
N ALA A 592 -38.83 13.82 -14.32
CA ALA A 592 -39.20 15.21 -14.05
C ALA A 592 -38.41 15.85 -12.92
N HIS A 593 -38.14 15.12 -11.83
CA HIS A 593 -37.57 15.65 -10.57
C HIS A 593 -36.18 15.12 -10.23
N GLU A 594 -35.67 14.11 -10.95
CA GLU A 594 -34.36 13.48 -10.81
C GLU A 594 -34.16 12.67 -9.49
N THR A 595 -34.88 13.03 -8.44
CA THR A 595 -34.80 12.38 -7.11
C THR A 595 -36.19 12.26 -6.50
N MET A 596 -36.44 11.16 -5.80
CA MET A 596 -37.68 10.89 -5.08
C MET A 596 -37.34 10.41 -3.66
N THR A 597 -37.98 10.98 -2.64
CA THR A 597 -37.86 10.52 -1.25
C THR A 597 -38.76 9.31 -1.01
N GLY A 598 -38.45 8.54 0.06
CA GLY A 598 -39.28 7.40 0.45
C GLY A 598 -40.74 7.77 0.75
N GLU A 599 -40.97 8.93 1.38
CA GLU A 599 -42.31 9.44 1.66
C GLU A 599 -43.11 9.79 0.38
N GLU A 600 -42.45 10.37 -0.62
CA GLU A 600 -43.04 10.66 -1.92
C GLU A 600 -43.38 9.39 -2.67
N PHE A 601 -42.47 8.40 -2.59
CA PHE A 601 -42.65 7.10 -3.19
C PHE A 601 -43.86 6.35 -2.58
N GLU A 602 -43.96 6.27 -1.23
CA GLU A 602 -45.07 5.63 -0.54
C GLU A 602 -46.40 6.32 -0.82
N ARG A 603 -46.43 7.65 -0.88
CA ARG A 603 -47.64 8.40 -1.28
C ARG A 603 -48.13 8.05 -2.69
N MET A 604 -47.20 7.71 -3.59
CA MET A 604 -47.53 7.39 -4.98
C MET A 604 -47.92 5.92 -5.18
N VAL A 605 -47.24 4.99 -4.51
CA VAL A 605 -47.41 3.54 -4.69
C VAL A 605 -48.37 2.93 -3.66
N GLY A 606 -48.66 3.64 -2.58
CA GLY A 606 -49.43 3.18 -1.42
C GLY A 606 -48.53 2.68 -0.29
N GLU A 607 -49.11 2.45 0.89
CA GLU A 607 -48.38 1.89 2.01
C GLU A 607 -47.89 0.46 1.70
N LYS A 608 -46.72 0.10 2.26
CA LYS A 608 -46.18 -1.25 2.10
C LYS A 608 -47.11 -2.27 2.73
N ALA A 609 -47.46 -3.35 2.02
CA ALA A 609 -48.43 -4.37 2.41
C ALA A 609 -47.90 -5.28 3.59
#